data_a0642781f660b70e8308496f67772320
#
_entry.id   a0642781f660b70e8308496f67772320
#
_cell.length_a   1.000
_cell.length_b   1.000
_cell.length_c   1.000
_cell.angle_alpha   90.00
_cell.angle_beta   90.00
_cell.angle_gamma   90.00
#
_symmetry.space_group_name_H-M   'P 1'
#
loop_
_entity.id
_entity.type
_entity.pdbx_description
1 polymer ?
#
loop_
_entity_poly.entity_id
_entity_poly.type
_entity_poly.pdbx_seq_one_letter_code
_entity_poly.pdbx_strand_id
1 'polypeptide(L)'
;MSKKKKTFILKVLPIIAICIVMLIPSIYACIFLGSMWDPYGNIGDLPVAVVNYDKSVEYNDKTLSIGDDLVDKLKDNDSLKFNFVNSDTAEQGIENGTYYMVITIPKDFSKNATTLMDANPKKMELDYKTNPGKNYIASKMSSTALEKIKTEIEHTVTETYTQTVFDT
;
A
#
# COMPACT_ATOMS: atom_id res chain seq x y z
N MET A 1 -6.96 66.58 -3.21
CA MET A 1 -6.04 65.54 -3.72
C MET A 1 -5.34 66.14 -4.95
N SER A 2 -4.02 66.34 -4.93
CA SER A 2 -3.24 66.98 -5.98
C SER A 2 -3.36 66.26 -7.29
N LYS A 3 -3.50 66.99 -8.43
CA LYS A 3 -3.58 66.39 -9.82
C LYS A 3 -2.47 65.38 -10.08
N LYS A 4 -1.24 65.59 -9.54
CA LYS A 4 -0.12 64.67 -9.66
C LYS A 4 -0.37 63.31 -8.99
N LYS A 5 -1.04 63.27 -7.84
CA LYS A 5 -1.41 62.01 -7.17
C LYS A 5 -2.44 61.21 -7.98
N LYS A 6 -3.41 61.87 -8.59
CA LYS A 6 -4.46 61.21 -9.40
C LYS A 6 -3.88 60.58 -10.66
N THR A 7 -2.94 61.26 -11.33
CA THR A 7 -2.24 60.73 -12.52
C THR A 7 -1.32 59.55 -12.20
N PHE A 8 -0.67 59.58 -11.05
CA PHE A 8 0.19 58.47 -10.58
C PHE A 8 -0.65 57.22 -10.28
N ILE A 9 -1.75 57.35 -9.56
CA ILE A 9 -2.66 56.25 -9.26
C ILE A 9 -3.24 55.62 -10.52
N LEU A 10 -3.67 56.43 -11.50
CA LEU A 10 -4.19 55.96 -12.77
C LEU A 10 -3.19 55.18 -13.63
N LYS A 11 -1.87 55.44 -13.49
CA LYS A 11 -0.81 54.70 -14.19
C LYS A 11 -0.39 53.44 -13.45
N VAL A 12 -0.44 53.43 -12.11
CA VAL A 12 0.01 52.29 -11.29
C VAL A 12 -1.08 51.26 -11.12
N LEU A 13 -2.35 51.66 -11.06
CA LEU A 13 -3.50 50.77 -10.89
C LEU A 13 -3.59 49.63 -11.91
N PRO A 14 -3.41 49.86 -13.25
CA PRO A 14 -3.44 48.77 -14.21
C PRO A 14 -2.26 47.83 -14.09
N ILE A 15 -1.08 48.33 -13.68
CA ILE A 15 0.08 47.48 -13.44
C ILE A 15 -0.17 46.55 -12.24
N ILE A 16 -0.72 47.08 -11.14
CA ILE A 16 -1.11 46.26 -9.98
C ILE A 16 -2.16 45.24 -10.38
N ALA A 17 -3.15 45.60 -11.17
CA ALA A 17 -4.18 44.69 -11.65
C ALA A 17 -3.59 43.52 -12.47
N ILE A 18 -2.64 43.80 -13.36
CA ILE A 18 -1.94 42.81 -14.17
C ILE A 18 -1.12 41.89 -13.26
N CYS A 19 -0.40 42.44 -12.28
CA CYS A 19 0.35 41.63 -11.30
C CYS A 19 -0.56 40.70 -10.49
N ILE A 20 -1.72 41.18 -10.05
CA ILE A 20 -2.69 40.35 -9.31
C ILE A 20 -3.21 39.21 -10.20
N VAL A 21 -3.56 39.50 -11.46
CA VAL A 21 -4.05 38.48 -12.39
C VAL A 21 -2.98 37.43 -12.68
N MET A 22 -1.71 37.78 -12.78
CA MET A 22 -0.60 36.82 -12.93
C MET A 22 -0.32 36.03 -11.67
N LEU A 23 -0.60 36.58 -10.49
CA LEU A 23 -0.38 35.89 -9.21
C LEU A 23 -1.38 34.74 -8.98
N ILE A 24 -2.62 34.87 -9.46
CA ILE A 24 -3.66 33.85 -9.29
C ILE A 24 -3.24 32.49 -9.86
N PRO A 25 -2.84 32.37 -11.15
CA PRO A 25 -2.39 31.08 -11.69
C PRO A 25 -1.10 30.56 -11.02
N SER A 26 -0.22 31.46 -10.59
CA SER A 26 1.01 31.06 -9.88
C SER A 26 0.70 30.46 -8.51
N ILE A 27 -0.17 31.07 -7.74
CA ILE A 27 -0.63 30.54 -6.44
C ILE A 27 -1.36 29.22 -6.64
N TYR A 28 -2.24 29.15 -7.64
CA TYR A 28 -2.94 27.90 -7.99
C TYR A 28 -1.95 26.79 -8.36
N ALA A 29 -0.96 27.08 -9.19
CA ALA A 29 0.07 26.13 -9.58
C ALA A 29 0.90 25.66 -8.37
N CYS A 30 1.29 26.57 -7.49
CA CYS A 30 2.02 26.22 -6.27
C CYS A 30 1.20 25.33 -5.33
N ILE A 31 -0.07 25.65 -5.11
CA ILE A 31 -0.96 24.85 -4.26
C ILE A 31 -1.23 23.49 -4.89
N PHE A 32 -1.53 23.46 -6.19
CA PHE A 32 -1.82 22.24 -6.93
C PHE A 32 -0.59 21.32 -7.00
N LEU A 33 0.57 21.86 -7.43
CA LEU A 33 1.81 21.12 -7.49
C LEU A 33 2.27 20.69 -6.09
N GLY A 34 2.15 21.54 -5.08
CA GLY A 34 2.48 21.21 -3.70
C GLY A 34 1.60 20.11 -3.12
N SER A 35 0.30 20.13 -3.46
CA SER A 35 -0.65 19.07 -3.07
C SER A 35 -0.41 17.75 -3.81
N MET A 36 0.14 17.79 -5.03
CA MET A 36 0.42 16.60 -5.86
C MET A 36 1.90 16.25 -5.93
N TRP A 37 2.76 16.95 -5.18
CA TRP A 37 4.21 16.79 -5.25
C TRP A 37 4.67 15.41 -4.78
N ASP A 38 3.96 14.85 -3.82
CA ASP A 38 4.20 13.50 -3.35
C ASP A 38 2.89 12.74 -3.12
N PRO A 39 2.20 12.29 -4.18
CA PRO A 39 0.99 11.49 -4.04
C PRO A 39 1.28 10.11 -3.45
N TYR A 40 2.55 9.75 -3.32
CA TYR A 40 3.02 8.46 -2.80
C TYR A 40 3.64 8.58 -1.38
N GLY A 41 3.89 9.79 -0.88
CA GLY A 41 4.50 10.00 0.45
C GLY A 41 3.66 9.49 1.62
N ASN A 42 2.36 9.32 1.41
CA ASN A 42 1.43 8.80 2.42
C ASN A 42 1.00 7.35 2.15
N ILE A 43 1.75 6.60 1.34
CA ILE A 43 1.45 5.17 1.10
C ILE A 43 1.51 4.38 2.40
N GLY A 44 2.45 4.70 3.28
CA GLY A 44 2.61 4.06 4.58
C GLY A 44 1.37 4.16 5.49
N ASP A 45 0.54 5.17 5.30
CA ASP A 45 -0.68 5.37 6.08
C ASP A 45 -1.92 4.63 5.52
N LEU A 46 -1.79 3.95 4.37
CA LEU A 46 -2.90 3.22 3.79
C LEU A 46 -3.23 1.97 4.60
N PRO A 47 -4.43 1.89 5.19
CA PRO A 47 -4.83 0.75 5.96
C PRO A 47 -5.14 -0.45 5.05
N VAL A 48 -4.37 -1.53 5.25
CA VAL A 48 -4.54 -2.83 4.60
C VAL A 48 -4.91 -3.86 5.65
N ALA A 49 -6.03 -4.57 5.45
CA ALA A 49 -6.39 -5.69 6.32
C ALA A 49 -5.69 -6.96 5.86
N VAL A 50 -5.18 -7.73 6.82
CA VAL A 50 -4.59 -9.06 6.58
C VAL A 50 -5.37 -10.09 7.38
N VAL A 51 -5.86 -11.12 6.69
CA VAL A 51 -6.57 -12.26 7.29
C VAL A 51 -5.74 -13.51 7.05
N ASN A 52 -5.30 -14.14 8.13
CA ASN A 52 -4.53 -15.38 8.05
C ASN A 52 -5.43 -16.58 8.37
N TYR A 53 -5.63 -17.46 7.40
CA TYR A 53 -6.29 -18.75 7.55
C TYR A 53 -5.31 -19.92 7.49
N ASP A 54 -4.02 -19.65 7.24
CA ASP A 54 -3.04 -20.70 7.06
C ASP A 54 -3.00 -21.65 8.24
N LYS A 55 -2.61 -22.88 7.98
CA LYS A 55 -2.41 -23.91 8.97
C LYS A 55 -1.00 -24.43 8.88
N SER A 56 -0.33 -24.44 10.01
CA SER A 56 0.97 -25.08 10.15
C SER A 56 0.94 -26.52 9.66
N VAL A 57 2.02 -26.98 9.07
CA VAL A 57 2.18 -28.33 8.54
C VAL A 57 3.50 -28.92 9.01
N GLU A 58 3.50 -30.21 9.33
CA GLU A 58 4.72 -30.95 9.62
C GLU A 58 5.43 -31.32 8.32
N TYR A 59 6.72 -30.98 8.22
CA TYR A 59 7.56 -31.27 7.08
C TYR A 59 9.01 -31.51 7.52
N ASN A 60 9.56 -32.70 7.22
CA ASN A 60 10.91 -33.13 7.65
C ASN A 60 11.17 -32.95 9.15
N ASP A 61 10.24 -33.43 9.99
CA ASP A 61 10.29 -33.32 11.46
C ASP A 61 10.32 -31.89 12.01
N LYS A 62 9.94 -30.92 11.21
CA LYS A 62 9.80 -29.50 11.57
C LYS A 62 8.38 -29.01 11.29
N THR A 63 7.88 -28.12 12.14
CA THR A 63 6.61 -27.44 11.91
C THR A 63 6.85 -26.21 11.06
N LEU A 64 6.23 -26.16 9.87
CA LEU A 64 6.24 -25.01 8.98
C LEU A 64 4.97 -24.19 9.17
N SER A 65 5.13 -22.89 9.41
CA SER A 65 4.05 -21.92 9.65
C SER A 65 4.27 -20.67 8.81
N ILE A 66 4.42 -20.83 7.49
CA ILE A 66 4.85 -19.76 6.59
C ILE A 66 3.86 -18.59 6.58
N GLY A 67 2.57 -18.87 6.78
CA GLY A 67 1.56 -17.80 6.90
C GLY A 67 1.75 -16.95 8.16
N ASP A 68 2.14 -17.56 9.30
CA ASP A 68 2.45 -16.84 10.53
C ASP A 68 3.77 -16.07 10.40
N ASP A 69 4.80 -16.68 9.80
CA ASP A 69 6.07 -16.01 9.52
C ASP A 69 5.88 -14.79 8.63
N LEU A 70 5.01 -14.90 7.61
CA LEU A 70 4.64 -13.77 6.76
C LEU A 70 3.92 -12.67 7.55
N VAL A 71 2.97 -13.04 8.42
CA VAL A 71 2.28 -12.09 9.31
C VAL A 71 3.28 -11.34 10.19
N ASP A 72 4.24 -12.04 10.78
CA ASP A 72 5.25 -11.41 11.64
C ASP A 72 6.16 -10.46 10.86
N LYS A 73 6.59 -10.83 9.66
CA LYS A 73 7.35 -9.94 8.79
C LYS A 73 6.54 -8.72 8.33
N LEU A 74 5.24 -8.87 8.08
CA LEU A 74 4.38 -7.75 7.73
C LEU A 74 4.11 -6.81 8.92
N LYS A 75 4.18 -7.29 10.16
CA LYS A 75 4.09 -6.42 11.35
C LYS A 75 5.27 -5.47 11.47
N ASP A 76 6.45 -5.92 11.05
CA ASP A 76 7.69 -5.13 11.08
C ASP A 76 7.87 -4.27 9.81
N ASN A 77 6.91 -4.32 8.88
CA ASN A 77 6.99 -3.62 7.60
C ASN A 77 6.22 -2.30 7.64
N ASP A 78 6.94 -1.18 7.64
CA ASP A 78 6.39 0.19 7.67
C ASP A 78 5.93 0.71 6.29
N SER A 79 5.99 -0.12 5.25
CA SER A 79 5.62 0.32 3.89
C SER A 79 4.15 0.62 3.72
N LEU A 80 3.30 0.00 4.56
CA LEU A 80 1.85 0.16 4.61
C LEU A 80 1.37 -0.05 6.05
N LYS A 81 0.18 0.48 6.34
CA LYS A 81 -0.47 0.26 7.63
C LYS A 81 -1.21 -1.08 7.63
N PHE A 82 -0.49 -2.17 7.92
CA PHE A 82 -1.08 -3.49 8.03
C PHE A 82 -1.91 -3.64 9.31
N ASN A 83 -3.12 -4.20 9.17
CA ASN A 83 -4.04 -4.46 10.27
C ASN A 83 -4.43 -5.93 10.21
N PHE A 84 -4.02 -6.69 11.21
CA PHE A 84 -4.29 -8.13 11.32
C PHE A 84 -5.65 -8.33 11.99
N VAL A 85 -6.62 -8.79 11.24
CA VAL A 85 -8.02 -8.85 11.66
C VAL A 85 -8.67 -10.16 11.22
N ASN A 86 -9.83 -10.47 11.80
CA ASN A 86 -10.65 -11.58 11.32
C ASN A 86 -11.39 -11.22 10.01
N SER A 87 -11.94 -12.24 9.35
CA SER A 87 -12.67 -12.11 8.09
C SER A 87 -13.81 -11.10 8.14
N ASP A 88 -14.63 -11.16 9.20
CA ASP A 88 -15.81 -10.31 9.32
C ASP A 88 -15.43 -8.83 9.43
N THR A 89 -14.39 -8.55 10.21
CA THR A 89 -13.85 -7.18 10.36
C THR A 89 -13.22 -6.69 9.04
N ALA A 90 -12.51 -7.57 8.33
CA ALA A 90 -11.91 -7.24 7.05
C ALA A 90 -12.99 -6.91 5.99
N GLU A 91 -14.03 -7.73 5.93
CA GLU A 91 -15.13 -7.57 4.97
C GLU A 91 -15.94 -6.31 5.23
N GLN A 92 -16.32 -6.05 6.47
CA GLN A 92 -16.96 -4.79 6.88
C GLN A 92 -16.06 -3.59 6.60
N GLY A 93 -14.76 -3.72 6.88
CA GLY A 93 -13.80 -2.64 6.71
C GLY A 93 -13.56 -2.27 5.24
N ILE A 94 -13.62 -3.22 4.31
CA ILE A 94 -13.50 -2.90 2.89
C ILE A 94 -14.80 -2.29 2.34
N GLU A 95 -15.96 -2.72 2.82
CA GLU A 95 -17.25 -2.18 2.40
C GLU A 95 -17.45 -0.74 2.86
N ASN A 96 -17.17 -0.45 4.13
CA ASN A 96 -17.29 0.90 4.69
C ASN A 96 -16.12 1.82 4.31
N GLY A 97 -15.03 1.26 3.75
CA GLY A 97 -13.84 1.96 3.30
C GLY A 97 -12.83 2.29 4.40
N THR A 98 -12.88 1.57 5.52
CA THR A 98 -11.83 1.58 6.54
C THR A 98 -10.54 1.00 5.98
N TYR A 99 -10.65 -0.07 5.18
CA TYR A 99 -9.51 -0.69 4.50
C TYR A 99 -9.58 -0.45 2.99
N TYR A 100 -8.44 -0.15 2.39
CA TYR A 100 -8.30 -0.01 0.94
C TYR A 100 -8.11 -1.36 0.25
N MET A 101 -7.52 -2.31 0.96
CA MET A 101 -7.28 -3.66 0.46
C MET A 101 -7.41 -4.66 1.61
N VAL A 102 -7.90 -5.85 1.30
CA VAL A 102 -7.86 -7.03 2.15
C VAL A 102 -6.97 -8.06 1.48
N ILE A 103 -6.02 -8.59 2.22
CA ILE A 103 -5.16 -9.71 1.82
C ILE A 103 -5.57 -10.91 2.64
N THR A 104 -5.76 -12.03 1.98
CA THR A 104 -6.12 -13.29 2.62
C THR A 104 -5.05 -14.33 2.35
N ILE A 105 -4.48 -14.87 3.42
CA ILE A 105 -3.57 -16.01 3.37
C ILE A 105 -4.43 -17.27 3.46
N PRO A 106 -4.49 -18.13 2.41
CA PRO A 106 -5.37 -19.29 2.39
C PRO A 106 -4.89 -20.41 3.31
N LYS A 107 -5.80 -21.34 3.64
CA LYS A 107 -5.58 -22.42 4.62
C LYS A 107 -4.45 -23.40 4.27
N ASP A 108 -4.15 -23.51 3.02
CA ASP A 108 -3.18 -24.45 2.46
C ASP A 108 -1.86 -23.77 2.04
N PHE A 109 -1.63 -22.54 2.51
CA PHE A 109 -0.47 -21.76 2.12
C PHE A 109 0.84 -22.46 2.51
N SER A 110 1.03 -22.81 3.79
CA SER A 110 2.18 -23.60 4.26
C SER A 110 2.24 -24.99 3.63
N LYS A 111 1.08 -25.64 3.43
CA LYS A 111 1.03 -26.93 2.77
C LYS A 111 1.49 -26.88 1.33
N ASN A 112 1.14 -25.85 0.57
CA ASN A 112 1.57 -25.69 -0.80
C ASN A 112 3.08 -25.46 -0.91
N ALA A 113 3.67 -24.77 0.08
CA ALA A 113 5.09 -24.58 0.18
C ALA A 113 5.87 -25.92 0.28
N THR A 114 5.35 -26.93 0.97
CA THR A 114 6.01 -28.25 1.09
C THR A 114 6.07 -29.01 -0.24
N THR A 115 5.27 -28.60 -1.22
CA THR A 115 5.23 -29.27 -2.54
C THR A 115 6.27 -28.77 -3.53
N LEU A 116 7.12 -27.82 -3.15
CA LEU A 116 8.06 -27.17 -4.08
C LEU A 116 9.03 -28.14 -4.75
N MET A 117 9.40 -29.22 -4.05
CA MET A 117 10.27 -30.29 -4.56
C MET A 117 9.50 -31.44 -5.22
N ASP A 118 8.18 -31.38 -5.26
CA ASP A 118 7.35 -32.39 -5.89
C ASP A 118 7.43 -32.31 -7.41
N ALA A 119 7.10 -33.39 -8.09
CA ALA A 119 7.02 -33.43 -9.56
C ALA A 119 5.96 -32.45 -10.13
N ASN A 120 4.95 -32.10 -9.34
CA ASN A 120 3.91 -31.13 -9.66
C ASN A 120 3.73 -30.15 -8.48
N PRO A 121 4.58 -29.13 -8.35
CA PRO A 121 4.52 -28.19 -7.25
C PRO A 121 3.23 -27.36 -7.30
N LYS A 122 2.61 -27.15 -6.18
CA LYS A 122 1.47 -26.25 -6.03
C LYS A 122 1.97 -24.84 -5.75
N LYS A 123 1.33 -23.86 -6.35
CA LYS A 123 1.65 -22.46 -6.11
C LYS A 123 1.12 -22.03 -4.74
N MET A 124 1.91 -21.22 -4.05
CA MET A 124 1.44 -20.43 -2.94
C MET A 124 0.79 -19.18 -3.51
N GLU A 125 -0.50 -19.05 -3.34
CA GLU A 125 -1.28 -17.91 -3.84
C GLU A 125 -1.85 -17.14 -2.66
N LEU A 126 -1.85 -15.82 -2.74
CA LEU A 126 -2.56 -14.93 -1.82
C LEU A 126 -3.78 -14.39 -2.54
N ASP A 127 -4.90 -14.44 -1.86
CA ASP A 127 -6.09 -13.75 -2.34
C ASP A 127 -6.05 -12.28 -1.90
N TYR A 128 -6.49 -11.39 -2.79
CA TYR A 128 -6.66 -10.00 -2.42
C TYR A 128 -7.96 -9.41 -2.98
N LYS A 129 -8.55 -8.52 -2.21
CA LYS A 129 -9.76 -7.77 -2.56
C LYS A 129 -9.49 -6.30 -2.38
N THR A 130 -9.78 -5.48 -3.38
CA THR A 130 -9.68 -4.02 -3.31
C THR A 130 -11.06 -3.39 -3.42
N ASN A 131 -11.22 -2.17 -2.88
CA ASN A 131 -12.44 -1.40 -3.06
C ASN A 131 -12.30 -0.49 -4.29
N PRO A 132 -12.90 -0.83 -5.44
CA PRO A 132 -12.74 -0.07 -6.69
C PRO A 132 -13.42 1.31 -6.65
N GLY A 133 -14.31 1.54 -5.68
CA GLY A 133 -15.11 2.77 -5.60
C GLY A 133 -14.40 3.98 -5.00
N LYS A 134 -13.21 3.82 -4.44
CA LYS A 134 -12.60 4.86 -3.60
C LYS A 134 -11.39 5.59 -4.15
N ASN A 135 -11.01 5.44 -5.37
CA ASN A 135 -10.01 6.29 -6.02
C ASN A 135 -8.96 5.50 -6.83
N TYR A 136 -8.65 6.00 -8.01
CA TYR A 136 -7.58 5.49 -8.88
C TYR A 136 -6.22 5.43 -8.17
N ILE A 137 -5.92 6.40 -7.31
CA ILE A 137 -4.68 6.46 -6.51
C ILE A 137 -4.61 5.27 -5.55
N ALA A 138 -5.68 4.98 -4.81
CA ALA A 138 -5.73 3.83 -3.91
C ALA A 138 -5.56 2.50 -4.66
N SER A 139 -6.12 2.36 -5.85
CA SER A 139 -5.93 1.18 -6.70
C SER A 139 -4.48 1.02 -7.16
N LYS A 140 -3.81 2.12 -7.52
CA LYS A 140 -2.40 2.11 -7.91
C LYS A 140 -1.47 1.79 -6.73
N MET A 141 -1.80 2.33 -5.56
CA MET A 141 -1.07 2.08 -4.31
C MET A 141 -1.25 0.63 -3.85
N SER A 142 -2.43 0.05 -4.01
CA SER A 142 -2.68 -1.37 -3.76
C SER A 142 -1.81 -2.27 -4.64
N SER A 143 -1.56 -1.89 -5.89
CA SER A 143 -0.65 -2.63 -6.78
C SER A 143 0.79 -2.61 -6.27
N THR A 144 1.28 -1.49 -5.75
CA THR A 144 2.61 -1.37 -5.15
C THR A 144 2.72 -2.20 -3.85
N ALA A 145 1.66 -2.23 -3.05
CA ALA A 145 1.60 -3.08 -1.87
C ALA A 145 1.68 -4.57 -2.23
N LEU A 146 0.96 -4.98 -3.25
CA LEU A 146 0.97 -6.36 -3.76
C LEU A 146 2.37 -6.79 -4.20
N GLU A 147 3.09 -5.95 -4.94
CA GLU A 147 4.46 -6.25 -5.36
C GLU A 147 5.41 -6.40 -4.16
N LYS A 148 5.27 -5.55 -3.15
CA LYS A 148 6.06 -5.67 -1.91
C LYS A 148 5.74 -6.94 -1.14
N ILE A 149 4.47 -7.27 -0.99
CA ILE A 149 4.05 -8.51 -0.33
C ILE A 149 4.58 -9.73 -1.08
N LYS A 150 4.48 -9.73 -2.40
CA LYS A 150 5.02 -10.81 -3.23
C LYS A 150 6.51 -10.99 -2.99
N THR A 151 7.29 -9.91 -3.01
CA THR A 151 8.73 -9.95 -2.73
C THR A 151 9.03 -10.50 -1.34
N GLU A 152 8.25 -10.10 -0.33
CA GLU A 152 8.40 -10.57 1.04
C GLU A 152 8.08 -12.06 1.18
N ILE A 153 7.05 -12.54 0.48
CA ILE A 153 6.71 -13.97 0.43
C ILE A 153 7.84 -14.76 -0.23
N GLU A 154 8.31 -14.33 -1.38
CA GLU A 154 9.41 -15.00 -2.10
C GLU A 154 10.66 -15.10 -1.21
N HIS A 155 10.97 -14.05 -0.47
CA HIS A 155 12.06 -14.02 0.49
C HIS A 155 11.82 -15.00 1.65
N THR A 156 10.65 -14.94 2.29
CA THR A 156 10.27 -15.81 3.42
C THR A 156 10.32 -17.28 3.05
N VAL A 157 9.78 -17.62 1.88
CA VAL A 157 9.80 -18.99 1.37
C VAL A 157 11.22 -19.45 1.12
N THR A 158 12.03 -18.63 0.47
CA THR A 158 13.43 -18.94 0.18
C THR A 158 14.24 -19.15 1.46
N GLU A 159 14.08 -18.29 2.45
CA GLU A 159 14.71 -18.46 3.77
C GLU A 159 14.28 -19.74 4.46
N THR A 160 12.98 -19.99 4.54
CA THR A 160 12.44 -21.19 5.20
C THR A 160 12.94 -22.45 4.52
N TYR A 161 12.96 -22.49 3.20
CA TYR A 161 13.52 -23.62 2.46
C TYR A 161 15.01 -23.79 2.69
N THR A 162 15.75 -22.72 2.64
CA THR A 162 17.21 -22.75 2.84
C THR A 162 17.52 -23.29 4.24
N GLN A 163 16.85 -22.81 5.26
CA GLN A 163 17.02 -23.31 6.64
C GLN A 163 16.59 -24.77 6.79
N THR A 164 15.50 -25.18 6.12
CA THR A 164 15.01 -26.57 6.24
C THR A 164 15.91 -27.56 5.50
N VAL A 165 16.53 -27.15 4.38
CA VAL A 165 17.36 -28.02 3.53
C VAL A 165 18.82 -28.04 3.96
N PHE A 166 19.36 -26.93 4.48
CA PHE A 166 20.79 -26.83 4.82
C PHE A 166 21.11 -26.98 6.32
N ASP A 167 20.12 -26.92 7.22
CA ASP A 167 20.29 -27.23 8.64
C ASP A 167 20.13 -28.75 8.93
N THR A 168 20.36 -29.60 7.93
CA THR A 168 20.57 -31.06 8.05
C THR A 168 22.08 -31.29 7.98
#